data_1c392b88ab7807be700dcf67f214b5b8
#
_entry.id   1c392b88ab7807be700dcf67f214b5b8
#
_cell.length_a   1.000
_cell.length_b   1.000
_cell.length_c   1.000
_cell.angle_alpha   90.00
_cell.angle_beta   90.00
_cell.angle_gamma   90.00
#
_symmetry.space_group_name_H-M   'P 1'
#
loop_
_entity.id
_entity.type
_entity.pdbx_description
1 polymer ?
#
loop_
_entity_poly.entity_id
_entity_poly.type
_entity_poly.pdbx_seq_one_letter_code
_entity_poly.pdbx_strand_id
1 'polypeptide(L)'
;MENSTPDFSVAVEGVRGFCPAGEAYAKQNIADRKIPVFSCEGPCIRGDIARRAADLVAQELPSCARACHGETFFVPHSAMARWVQAADKSIMIDGCFLKCHGRVLSQLIGAEKLVHIDALPLHKKYSDIFYEENRSVTA
;
A
#
# COMPACT_ATOMS: atom_id res chain seq x y z
N MET A 1 -8.27 -5.60 -23.03
CA MET A 1 -7.17 -4.97 -23.77
C MET A 1 -6.22 -6.03 -24.27
N GLU A 2 -5.82 -5.84 -25.48
CA GLU A 2 -4.93 -6.76 -26.17
C GLU A 2 -3.56 -6.86 -25.52
N ASN A 3 -3.17 -5.85 -24.76
CA ASN A 3 -1.82 -5.75 -24.18
C ASN A 3 -1.74 -6.13 -22.70
N SER A 4 -2.75 -6.85 -22.20
CA SER A 4 -2.66 -7.35 -20.84
C SER A 4 -1.59 -8.44 -20.76
N THR A 5 -0.76 -8.38 -19.74
CA THR A 5 0.18 -9.47 -19.47
C THR A 5 -0.58 -10.63 -18.82
N PRO A 6 -0.15 -11.88 -19.02
CA PRO A 6 -0.70 -12.99 -18.26
C PRO A 6 -0.28 -12.87 -16.79
N ASP A 7 -0.98 -13.60 -15.94
CA ASP A 7 -0.58 -13.71 -14.54
C ASP A 7 0.82 -14.29 -14.46
N PHE A 8 1.58 -13.85 -13.48
CA PHE A 8 2.96 -14.33 -13.32
C PHE A 8 3.32 -14.37 -11.84
N SER A 9 4.39 -15.09 -11.54
CA SER A 9 4.95 -15.14 -10.19
C SER A 9 6.45 -14.91 -10.29
N VAL A 10 7.01 -14.41 -9.18
CA VAL A 10 8.44 -14.16 -9.05
C VAL A 10 8.91 -14.87 -7.79
N ALA A 11 9.96 -15.67 -7.91
CA ALA A 11 10.57 -16.28 -6.75
C ALA A 11 11.34 -15.22 -5.98
N VAL A 12 11.10 -15.15 -4.68
CA VAL A 12 11.78 -14.20 -3.79
C VAL A 12 12.61 -15.00 -2.79
N GLU A 13 13.87 -14.60 -2.64
CA GLU A 13 14.76 -15.25 -1.67
C GLU A 13 14.16 -15.13 -0.27
N GLY A 14 14.21 -16.24 0.47
CA GLY A 14 13.75 -16.27 1.85
C GLY A 14 14.68 -15.49 2.77
N VAL A 15 14.13 -14.98 3.86
CA VAL A 15 14.86 -14.21 4.85
C VAL A 15 14.57 -14.75 6.25
N ARG A 16 15.56 -14.68 7.14
CA ARG A 16 15.40 -14.95 8.56
C ARG A 16 15.22 -13.61 9.28
N GLY A 17 14.38 -13.62 10.31
CA GLY A 17 14.14 -12.43 11.10
C GLY A 17 13.14 -11.48 10.47
N PHE A 18 13.05 -10.30 11.03
CA PHE A 18 12.06 -9.30 10.69
C PHE A 18 12.55 -7.95 11.20
N CYS A 19 11.87 -6.88 10.81
CA CYS A 19 12.15 -5.53 11.31
C CYS A 19 11.66 -5.41 12.77
N PRO A 20 12.55 -5.18 13.76
CA PRO A 20 12.09 -5.08 15.16
C PRO A 20 11.08 -3.96 15.38
N ALA A 21 11.27 -2.81 14.75
CA ALA A 21 10.33 -1.69 14.85
C ALA A 21 8.98 -2.04 14.23
N GLY A 22 9.00 -2.68 13.08
CA GLY A 22 7.77 -3.14 12.40
C GLY A 22 7.03 -4.17 13.22
N GLU A 23 7.78 -5.06 13.88
CA GLU A 23 7.19 -6.11 14.70
C GLU A 23 6.41 -5.52 15.89
N ALA A 24 7.00 -4.59 16.63
CA ALA A 24 6.35 -3.93 17.76
C ALA A 24 5.15 -3.10 17.29
N TYR A 25 5.32 -2.35 16.23
CA TYR A 25 4.29 -1.51 15.64
C TYR A 25 3.08 -2.34 15.18
N ALA A 26 3.31 -3.41 14.45
CA ALA A 26 2.23 -4.24 13.93
C ALA A 26 1.49 -4.97 15.05
N LYS A 27 2.20 -5.46 16.06
CA LYS A 27 1.56 -6.10 17.22
C LYS A 27 0.62 -5.14 17.93
N GLN A 28 1.03 -3.89 18.09
CA GLN A 28 0.17 -2.88 18.70
C GLN A 28 -1.06 -2.60 17.82
N ASN A 29 -0.87 -2.53 16.51
CA ASN A 29 -1.99 -2.29 15.58
C ASN A 29 -2.98 -3.46 15.56
N ILE A 30 -2.50 -4.69 15.72
CA ILE A 30 -3.39 -5.85 15.89
C ILE A 30 -4.23 -5.69 17.15
N ALA A 31 -3.58 -5.35 18.27
CA ALA A 31 -4.27 -5.17 19.55
C ALA A 31 -5.32 -4.05 19.47
N ASP A 32 -5.00 -2.98 18.79
CA ASP A 32 -5.88 -1.81 18.63
C ASP A 32 -6.87 -1.96 17.48
N ARG A 33 -6.84 -3.07 16.76
CA ARG A 33 -7.71 -3.37 15.61
C ARG A 33 -7.68 -2.29 14.55
N LYS A 34 -6.49 -1.77 14.27
CA LYS A 34 -6.34 -0.72 13.26
C LYS A 34 -6.41 -1.27 11.85
N ILE A 35 -6.90 -0.45 10.95
CA ILE A 35 -7.02 -0.75 9.52
C ILE A 35 -5.70 -0.39 8.84
N PRO A 36 -5.03 -1.36 8.19
CA PRO A 36 -3.81 -1.06 7.45
C PRO A 36 -4.09 -0.17 6.24
N VAL A 37 -3.23 0.81 6.02
CA VAL A 37 -3.34 1.73 4.88
C VAL A 37 -2.08 1.64 4.04
N PHE A 38 -2.28 1.33 2.77
CA PHE A 38 -1.22 1.21 1.76
C PHE A 38 -1.36 2.31 0.73
N SER A 39 -0.29 2.57 0.00
CA SER A 39 -0.31 3.54 -1.08
C SER A 39 0.56 3.10 -2.25
N CYS A 40 0.32 3.71 -3.40
CA CYS A 40 1.24 3.66 -4.52
C CYS A 40 2.60 4.23 -4.11
N GLU A 41 3.67 3.61 -4.58
CA GLU A 41 5.04 4.03 -4.30
C GLU A 41 5.75 4.55 -5.57
N GLY A 42 4.98 4.86 -6.61
CA GLY A 42 5.55 5.38 -7.84
C GLY A 42 6.12 6.79 -7.68
N PRO A 43 7.17 7.13 -8.45
CA PRO A 43 7.84 8.44 -8.33
C PRO A 43 7.15 9.57 -9.09
N CYS A 44 6.07 9.30 -9.79
CA CYS A 44 5.31 10.34 -10.50
C CYS A 44 4.42 11.12 -9.52
N ILE A 45 3.86 12.23 -10.00
CA ILE A 45 3.04 13.10 -9.15
C ILE A 45 1.83 12.37 -8.56
N ARG A 46 1.24 11.42 -9.30
CA ARG A 46 0.09 10.67 -8.80
C ARG A 46 0.49 9.71 -7.69
N GLY A 47 1.68 9.09 -7.80
CA GLY A 47 2.23 8.28 -6.72
C GLY A 47 2.49 9.09 -5.47
N ASP A 48 3.02 10.31 -5.63
CA ASP A 48 3.25 11.21 -4.52
C ASP A 48 1.92 11.64 -3.86
N ILE A 49 0.92 11.98 -4.66
CA ILE A 49 -0.41 12.30 -4.14
C ILE A 49 -0.98 11.12 -3.35
N ALA A 50 -0.87 9.91 -3.89
CA ALA A 50 -1.37 8.71 -3.21
C ALA A 50 -0.68 8.49 -1.87
N ARG A 51 0.66 8.65 -1.80
CA ARG A 51 1.40 8.52 -0.55
C ARG A 51 0.97 9.53 0.48
N ARG A 52 0.87 10.82 0.07
CA ARG A 52 0.46 11.88 0.98
C ARG A 52 -0.96 11.69 1.48
N ALA A 53 -1.85 11.23 0.60
CA ALA A 53 -3.23 10.92 0.99
C ALA A 53 -3.27 9.79 2.02
N ALA A 54 -2.48 8.74 1.82
CA ALA A 54 -2.41 7.63 2.77
C ALA A 54 -1.88 8.08 4.13
N ASP A 55 -0.86 8.94 4.14
CA ASP A 55 -0.33 9.50 5.38
C ASP A 55 -1.38 10.32 6.11
N LEU A 56 -2.13 11.15 5.38
CA LEU A 56 -3.20 11.95 5.97
C LEU A 56 -4.33 11.08 6.54
N VAL A 57 -4.71 10.03 5.84
CA VAL A 57 -5.72 9.09 6.34
C VAL A 57 -5.27 8.50 7.68
N ALA A 58 -4.02 8.06 7.75
CA ALA A 58 -3.49 7.48 8.98
C ALA A 58 -3.37 8.50 10.11
N GLN A 59 -3.07 9.76 9.78
CA GLN A 59 -2.97 10.83 10.77
C GLN A 59 -4.33 11.28 11.29
N GLU A 60 -5.32 11.37 10.41
CA GLU A 60 -6.62 11.95 10.74
C GLU A 60 -7.60 10.92 11.31
N LEU A 61 -7.45 9.65 10.96
CA LEU A 61 -8.38 8.61 11.40
C LEU A 61 -7.69 7.70 12.43
N PRO A 62 -8.10 7.77 13.71
CA PRO A 62 -7.49 6.93 14.76
C PRO A 62 -7.61 5.43 14.51
N SER A 63 -8.59 5.02 13.70
CA SER A 63 -8.80 3.60 13.37
C SER A 63 -7.87 3.09 12.28
N CYS A 64 -7.02 3.95 11.71
CA CYS A 64 -6.15 3.59 10.59
C CYS A 64 -4.68 3.79 10.96
N ALA A 65 -3.81 3.00 10.33
CA ALA A 65 -2.36 3.13 10.48
C ALA A 65 -1.69 2.70 9.18
N ARG A 66 -0.57 3.34 8.84
CA ARG A 66 0.20 2.97 7.66
C ARG A 66 0.78 1.58 7.81
N ALA A 67 0.76 0.80 6.74
CA ALA A 67 1.38 -0.51 6.71
C ALA A 67 2.67 -0.48 5.89
N CYS A 68 3.57 -1.40 6.20
CA CYS A 68 4.83 -1.55 5.47
C CYS A 68 4.62 -2.52 4.30
N HIS A 69 4.84 -2.04 3.09
CA HIS A 69 4.72 -2.87 1.89
C HIS A 69 5.75 -3.99 1.90
N GLY A 70 7.01 -3.65 2.20
CA GLY A 70 8.10 -4.62 2.15
C GLY A 70 7.85 -5.82 3.04
N GLU A 71 7.57 -5.60 4.32
CA GLU A 71 7.31 -6.73 5.23
C GLU A 71 6.02 -7.46 4.89
N THR A 72 4.99 -6.73 4.49
CA THR A 72 3.73 -7.37 4.12
C THR A 72 3.90 -8.36 2.98
N PHE A 73 4.64 -7.96 1.94
CA PHE A 73 4.76 -8.76 0.72
C PHE A 73 5.91 -9.75 0.77
N PHE A 74 6.99 -9.44 1.47
CA PHE A 74 8.25 -10.19 1.34
C PHE A 74 8.74 -10.84 2.64
N VAL A 75 8.07 -10.62 3.76
CA VAL A 75 8.41 -11.25 5.04
C VAL A 75 7.14 -11.85 5.65
N PRO A 76 6.66 -12.98 5.09
CA PRO A 76 5.34 -13.51 5.45
C PRO A 76 5.22 -13.96 6.91
N HIS A 77 6.33 -14.20 7.59
CA HIS A 77 6.33 -14.58 9.00
C HIS A 77 6.35 -13.37 9.96
N SER A 78 6.39 -12.15 9.44
CA SER A 78 6.42 -10.94 10.27
C SER A 78 5.05 -10.63 10.89
N ALA A 79 5.06 -9.89 11.99
CA ALA A 79 3.83 -9.39 12.58
C ALA A 79 3.11 -8.43 11.61
N MET A 80 3.85 -7.71 10.79
CA MET A 80 3.27 -6.83 9.78
C MET A 80 2.38 -7.61 8.81
N ALA A 81 2.88 -8.72 8.29
CA ALA A 81 2.10 -9.58 7.40
C ALA A 81 0.88 -10.16 8.12
N ARG A 82 1.04 -10.58 9.38
CA ARG A 82 -0.07 -11.10 10.17
C ARG A 82 -1.13 -10.04 10.43
N TRP A 83 -0.72 -8.81 10.71
CA TRP A 83 -1.67 -7.70 10.91
C TRP A 83 -2.55 -7.51 9.66
N VAL A 84 -1.92 -7.44 8.50
CA VAL A 84 -2.63 -7.23 7.24
C VAL A 84 -3.57 -8.41 6.94
N GLN A 85 -3.12 -9.64 7.20
CA GLN A 85 -3.95 -10.82 6.98
C GLN A 85 -5.13 -10.89 7.95
N ALA A 86 -4.94 -10.48 9.20
CA ALA A 86 -5.96 -10.58 10.24
C ALA A 86 -6.97 -9.42 10.24
N ALA A 87 -6.61 -8.29 9.68
CA ALA A 87 -7.49 -7.11 9.67
C ALA A 87 -8.76 -7.40 8.87
N ASP A 88 -9.86 -6.80 9.32
CA ASP A 88 -11.15 -6.97 8.63
C ASP A 88 -11.11 -6.41 7.21
N LYS A 89 -10.33 -5.36 7.00
CA LYS A 89 -10.13 -4.75 5.68
C LYS A 89 -8.81 -4.00 5.67
N SER A 90 -8.34 -3.70 4.46
CA SER A 90 -7.18 -2.82 4.23
C SER A 90 -7.56 -1.77 3.21
N ILE A 91 -6.97 -0.59 3.35
CA ILE A 91 -7.17 0.51 2.40
C ILE A 91 -5.94 0.58 1.49
N MET A 92 -6.18 0.66 0.19
CA MET A 92 -5.13 0.83 -0.80
C MET A 92 -5.43 2.04 -1.66
N ILE A 93 -4.53 3.02 -1.66
CA ILE A 93 -4.66 4.22 -2.48
C ILE A 93 -3.64 4.11 -3.62
N ASP A 94 -4.12 3.82 -4.82
CA ASP A 94 -3.29 3.69 -6.00
C ASP A 94 -3.25 5.00 -6.79
N GLY A 95 -2.10 5.26 -7.40
CA GLY A 95 -1.89 6.50 -8.17
C GLY A 95 -2.34 6.42 -9.62
N CYS A 96 -2.49 5.22 -10.17
CA CYS A 96 -2.87 5.08 -11.57
C CYS A 96 -3.58 3.75 -11.85
N PHE A 97 -3.99 3.59 -13.10
CA PHE A 97 -4.77 2.45 -13.54
C PHE A 97 -4.05 1.09 -13.44
N LEU A 98 -2.72 1.09 -13.32
CA LEU A 98 -1.98 -0.17 -13.19
C LEU A 98 -2.22 -0.88 -11.87
N LYS A 99 -2.51 -0.12 -10.81
CA LYS A 99 -2.84 -0.68 -9.48
C LYS A 99 -1.83 -1.72 -9.02
N CYS A 100 -0.54 -1.39 -9.12
CA CYS A 100 0.54 -2.35 -8.92
C CYS A 100 0.47 -3.04 -7.55
N HIS A 101 0.47 -2.26 -6.48
CA HIS A 101 0.39 -2.83 -5.13
C HIS A 101 -1.00 -3.38 -4.82
N GLY A 102 -2.05 -2.76 -5.34
CA GLY A 102 -3.42 -3.24 -5.15
C GLY A 102 -3.62 -4.63 -5.73
N ARG A 103 -3.03 -4.91 -6.90
CA ARG A 103 -3.12 -6.23 -7.51
C ARG A 103 -2.45 -7.31 -6.66
N VAL A 104 -1.30 -6.99 -6.06
CA VAL A 104 -0.62 -7.92 -5.15
C VAL A 104 -1.44 -8.09 -3.86
N LEU A 105 -1.86 -6.98 -3.28
CA LEU A 105 -2.57 -7.01 -2.01
C LEU A 105 -3.88 -7.78 -2.11
N SER A 106 -4.62 -7.62 -3.20
CA SER A 106 -5.88 -8.35 -3.40
C SER A 106 -5.66 -9.86 -3.45
N GLN A 107 -4.50 -10.32 -3.93
CA GLN A 107 -4.18 -11.74 -3.92
C GLN A 107 -3.83 -12.25 -2.51
N LEU A 108 -3.25 -11.39 -1.68
CA LEU A 108 -2.87 -11.78 -0.32
C LEU A 108 -4.06 -11.86 0.63
N ILE A 109 -4.99 -10.92 0.55
CA ILE A 109 -6.07 -10.80 1.55
C ILE A 109 -7.46 -11.08 0.97
N GLY A 110 -7.57 -11.21 -0.34
CA GLY A 110 -8.85 -11.32 -1.02
C GLY A 110 -9.43 -9.95 -1.37
N ALA A 111 -10.02 -9.87 -2.56
CA ALA A 111 -10.56 -8.60 -3.07
C ALA A 111 -11.68 -8.04 -2.18
N GLU A 112 -12.40 -8.91 -1.48
CA GLU A 112 -13.53 -8.51 -0.62
C GLU A 112 -13.07 -7.74 0.63
N LYS A 113 -11.81 -7.89 1.03
CA LYS A 113 -11.25 -7.15 2.16
C LYS A 113 -10.58 -5.84 1.74
N LEU A 114 -10.44 -5.61 0.46
CA LEU A 114 -9.69 -4.46 -0.04
C LEU A 114 -10.62 -3.28 -0.33
N VAL A 115 -10.39 -2.17 0.37
CA VAL A 115 -11.01 -0.88 0.04
C VAL A 115 -10.04 -0.18 -0.88
N HIS A 116 -10.37 -0.13 -2.15
CA HIS A 116 -9.50 0.43 -3.17
C HIS A 116 -9.92 1.85 -3.54
N ILE A 117 -8.96 2.77 -3.47
CA ILE A 117 -9.16 4.17 -3.85
C ILE A 117 -8.15 4.49 -4.95
N ASP A 118 -8.66 5.05 -6.04
CA ASP A 118 -7.85 5.41 -7.19
C ASP A 118 -7.70 6.93 -7.23
N ALA A 119 -6.47 7.41 -7.11
CA ALA A 119 -6.19 8.84 -7.09
C ALA A 119 -6.31 9.47 -8.48
N LEU A 120 -6.16 8.70 -9.55
CA LEU A 120 -6.16 9.24 -10.92
C LEU A 120 -7.46 9.99 -11.28
N PRO A 121 -8.66 9.42 -11.07
CA PRO A 121 -9.88 10.16 -11.36
C PRO A 121 -10.06 11.39 -10.48
N LEU A 122 -9.56 11.35 -9.26
CA LEU A 122 -9.66 12.47 -8.33
C LEU A 122 -8.73 13.61 -8.71
N HIS A 123 -7.55 13.29 -9.24
CA HIS A 123 -6.63 14.30 -9.76
C HIS A 123 -7.09 14.84 -11.13
N LYS A 124 -7.94 14.08 -11.81
CA LYS A 124 -8.63 14.45 -13.05
C LYS A 124 -7.76 14.67 -14.27
N LYS A 125 -6.49 14.31 -14.23
CA LYS A 125 -5.65 14.32 -15.41
C LYS A 125 -4.44 13.43 -15.23
N TYR A 126 -3.98 12.89 -16.32
CA TYR A 126 -2.74 12.14 -16.35
C TYR A 126 -1.56 13.11 -16.42
N SER A 127 -0.50 12.80 -15.70
CA SER A 127 0.74 13.57 -15.73
C SER A 127 1.92 12.61 -15.71
N ASP A 128 2.89 12.86 -16.58
CA ASP A 128 4.14 12.10 -16.64
C ASP A 128 5.28 12.77 -15.87
N ILE A 129 4.96 13.80 -15.08
CA ILE A 129 5.94 14.49 -14.26
C ILE A 129 6.34 13.61 -13.08
N PHE A 130 7.63 13.43 -12.86
CA PHE A 130 8.16 12.63 -11.77
C PHE A 130 8.47 13.48 -10.55
N TYR A 131 8.65 12.82 -9.39
CA TYR A 131 8.78 13.49 -8.11
C TYR A 131 9.93 14.51 -8.07
N GLU A 132 11.08 14.17 -8.66
CA GLU A 132 12.23 15.07 -8.68
C GLU A 132 11.94 16.38 -9.41
N GLU A 133 11.04 16.35 -10.36
CA GLU A 133 10.63 17.50 -11.14
C GLU A 133 9.52 18.29 -10.47
N ASN A 134 8.91 17.70 -9.44
CA ASN A 134 7.76 18.25 -8.73
C ASN A 134 8.10 18.82 -7.36
N ARG A 135 9.35 19.17 -7.11
CA ARG A 135 9.78 19.60 -5.77
C ARG A 135 9.02 20.80 -5.25
N SER A 136 8.51 21.64 -6.13
CA SER A 136 7.74 22.82 -5.78
C SER A 136 6.26 22.51 -5.52
N VAL A 137 5.80 21.30 -5.84
CA VAL A 137 4.40 20.91 -5.66
C VAL A 137 4.15 20.65 -4.17
N THR A 138 3.17 21.35 -3.61
CA THR A 138 2.74 21.14 -2.23
C THR A 138 1.50 20.26 -2.19
N ALA A 139 1.39 19.49 -1.12
CA ALA A 139 0.23 18.60 -0.94
C ALA A 139 -1.05 19.40 -0.67
#